data_974aa44b3a9c47ea5f0bf673c590da46
#
_entry.id   974aa44b3a9c47ea5f0bf673c590da46
#
_cell.length_a   1.000
_cell.length_b   1.000
_cell.length_c   1.000
_cell.angle_alpha   90.00
_cell.angle_beta   90.00
_cell.angle_gamma   90.00
#
_symmetry.space_group_name_H-M   'P 1'
#
loop_
_entity.id
_entity.type
_entity.pdbx_description
1 polymer ?
#
loop_
_entity_poly.entity_id
_entity_poly.type
_entity_poly.pdbx_seq_one_letter_code
_entity_poly.pdbx_strand_id
1 'polypeptide(L)'
;DPRAHLVIQDAFTFLEGGREKFDVIISDTTDPIGMAERLFSEEFYRLMAAALNPGGAIATQCEQPFFDTALIREIYSFAKTLSRHPAYYYAHIPTYPGGGIGFMYLSDVPWQEGLKRDYPQGLNYLNREVHQAAFALPEFFRRELYG
;
A
#
# COMPACT_ATOMS: atom_id res chain seq x y z
N ASP A 1 -2.93 14.25 19.67
CA ASP A 1 -3.99 13.32 20.10
C ASP A 1 -3.38 12.27 21.03
N PRO A 2 -3.99 11.96 22.21
CA PRO A 2 -3.43 11.01 23.17
C PRO A 2 -3.40 9.55 22.70
N ARG A 3 -4.06 9.23 21.58
CA ARG A 3 -4.02 7.92 20.92
C ARG A 3 -2.79 7.76 20.01
N ALA A 4 -2.10 8.86 19.68
CA ALA A 4 -0.94 8.82 18.80
C ALA A 4 0.32 8.57 19.62
N HIS A 5 1.09 7.55 19.26
CA HIS A 5 2.37 7.21 19.85
C HIS A 5 3.47 7.39 18.80
N LEU A 6 4.30 8.42 18.98
CA LEU A 6 5.44 8.65 18.10
C LEU A 6 6.64 7.82 18.56
N VAL A 7 7.16 6.99 17.68
CA VAL A 7 8.39 6.22 17.87
C VAL A 7 9.40 6.64 16.80
N ILE A 8 10.60 7.05 17.20
CA ILE A 8 11.67 7.48 16.30
C ILE A 8 12.75 6.38 16.29
N GLN A 9 12.68 5.49 15.30
CA GLN A 9 13.66 4.42 15.11
C GLN A 9 13.60 3.90 13.67
N ASP A 10 14.55 3.05 13.31
CA ASP A 10 14.55 2.32 12.05
C ASP A 10 13.34 1.37 11.96
N ALA A 11 12.63 1.40 10.82
CA ALA A 11 11.40 0.65 10.62
C ALA A 11 11.61 -0.87 10.60
N PHE A 12 12.76 -1.35 10.08
CA PHE A 12 13.11 -2.77 10.15
C PHE A 12 13.27 -3.22 11.59
N THR A 13 14.07 -2.49 12.37
CA THR A 13 14.29 -2.79 13.79
C THR A 13 12.98 -2.78 14.58
N PHE A 14 12.07 -1.85 14.25
CA PHE A 14 10.75 -1.80 14.86
C PHE A 14 9.94 -3.07 14.59
N LEU A 15 9.87 -3.48 13.32
CA LEU A 15 9.10 -4.65 12.91
C LEU A 15 9.75 -5.97 13.36
N GLU A 16 11.09 -6.08 13.32
CA GLU A 16 11.83 -7.24 13.82
C GLU A 16 11.64 -7.46 15.34
N GLY A 17 11.44 -6.39 16.09
CA GLY A 17 11.09 -6.46 17.50
C GLY A 17 9.78 -7.18 17.81
N GLY A 18 8.89 -7.30 16.82
CA GLY A 18 7.84 -8.29 16.62
C GLY A 18 6.77 -8.49 17.68
N ARG A 19 6.62 -7.58 18.63
CA ARG A 19 5.69 -7.77 19.78
C ARG A 19 4.28 -7.26 19.51
N GLU A 20 4.13 -6.32 18.61
CA GLU A 20 2.85 -5.67 18.34
C GLU A 20 2.26 -6.18 17.02
N LYS A 21 0.93 -6.25 16.97
CA LYS A 21 0.16 -6.59 15.78
C LYS A 21 -0.76 -5.43 15.44
N PHE A 22 -0.96 -5.20 14.15
CA PHE A 22 -1.70 -4.06 13.64
C PHE A 22 -2.86 -4.52 12.75
N ASP A 23 -3.96 -3.78 12.81
CA ASP A 23 -5.08 -3.97 11.89
C ASP A 23 -4.80 -3.30 10.54
N VAL A 24 -4.01 -2.21 10.56
CA VAL A 24 -3.60 -1.48 9.36
C VAL A 24 -2.16 -1.03 9.50
N ILE A 25 -1.35 -1.26 8.46
CA ILE A 25 -0.01 -0.70 8.32
C ILE A 25 -0.02 0.21 7.10
N ILE A 26 0.36 1.47 7.27
CA ILE A 26 0.54 2.42 6.18
C ILE A 26 2.03 2.75 6.13
N SER A 27 2.67 2.44 5.00
CA SER A 27 4.07 2.76 4.75
C SER A 27 4.15 3.89 3.72
N ASP A 28 4.43 5.08 4.20
CA ASP A 28 4.69 6.27 3.39
C ASP A 28 6.20 6.51 3.41
N THR A 29 6.86 6.13 2.31
CA THR A 29 8.31 6.12 2.19
C THR A 29 8.78 7.20 1.22
N THR A 30 10.05 7.56 1.28
CA THR A 30 10.71 8.32 0.21
C THR A 30 10.96 7.41 -0.99
N ASP A 31 11.34 8.00 -2.14
CA ASP A 31 11.72 7.25 -3.33
C ASP A 31 12.78 6.18 -3.01
N PRO A 32 12.82 5.07 -3.78
CA PRO A 32 13.73 3.95 -3.53
C PRO A 32 15.18 4.28 -3.91
N ILE A 33 15.78 5.23 -3.18
CA ILE A 33 17.14 5.70 -3.41
C ILE A 33 18.00 5.48 -2.15
N GLY A 34 19.13 4.80 -2.31
CA GLY A 34 20.08 4.57 -1.23
C GLY A 34 19.50 3.72 -0.10
N MET A 35 19.50 4.21 1.13
CA MET A 35 19.01 3.44 2.28
C MET A 35 17.51 3.15 2.22
N ALA A 36 16.72 3.94 1.49
CA ALA A 36 15.28 3.73 1.33
C ALA A 36 14.95 2.54 0.41
N GLU A 37 15.87 2.08 -0.45
CA GLU A 37 15.66 0.89 -1.29
C GLU A 37 15.23 -0.34 -0.48
N ARG A 38 15.75 -0.50 0.73
CA ARG A 38 15.38 -1.62 1.61
C ARG A 38 13.90 -1.63 1.99
N LEU A 39 13.23 -0.47 2.03
CA LEU A 39 11.81 -0.36 2.36
C LEU A 39 10.90 -0.86 1.22
N PHE A 40 11.47 -1.10 0.04
CA PHE A 40 10.80 -1.70 -1.11
C PHE A 40 11.14 -3.19 -1.30
N SER A 41 11.94 -3.77 -0.39
CA SER A 41 12.36 -5.16 -0.48
C SER A 41 11.28 -6.14 -0.03
N GLU A 42 11.31 -7.36 -0.59
CA GLU A 42 10.44 -8.46 -0.15
C GLU A 42 10.57 -8.73 1.36
N GLU A 43 11.77 -8.58 1.92
CA GLU A 43 12.03 -8.75 3.35
C GLU A 43 11.20 -7.78 4.19
N PHE A 44 11.16 -6.49 3.83
CA PHE A 44 10.38 -5.49 4.53
C PHE A 44 8.88 -5.78 4.47
N TYR A 45 8.39 -6.15 3.28
CA TYR A 45 6.98 -6.52 3.12
C TYR A 45 6.61 -7.78 3.91
N ARG A 46 7.53 -8.74 4.02
CA ARG A 46 7.34 -9.93 4.86
C ARG A 46 7.23 -9.57 6.35
N LEU A 47 8.07 -8.66 6.84
CA LEU A 47 8.00 -8.17 8.21
C LEU A 47 6.66 -7.45 8.47
N MET A 48 6.22 -6.57 7.58
CA MET A 48 4.91 -5.92 7.69
C MET A 48 3.77 -6.94 7.69
N ALA A 49 3.77 -7.90 6.76
CA ALA A 49 2.76 -8.95 6.70
C ALA A 49 2.72 -9.80 7.97
N ALA A 50 3.89 -10.13 8.52
CA ALA A 50 3.99 -10.85 9.79
C ALA A 50 3.49 -10.02 10.98
N ALA A 51 3.48 -8.71 10.90
CA ALA A 51 2.98 -7.82 11.93
C ALA A 51 1.47 -7.53 11.84
N LEU A 52 0.75 -8.06 10.84
CA LEU A 52 -0.70 -7.90 10.74
C LEU A 52 -1.48 -8.80 11.69
N ASN A 53 -2.60 -8.30 12.17
CA ASN A 53 -3.69 -9.09 12.71
C ASN A 53 -4.41 -9.85 11.58
N PRO A 54 -5.08 -10.97 11.86
CA PRO A 54 -5.95 -11.64 10.90
C PRO A 54 -6.98 -10.67 10.30
N GLY A 55 -7.06 -10.57 8.98
CA GLY A 55 -7.93 -9.62 8.27
C GLY A 55 -7.42 -8.19 8.21
N GLY A 56 -6.23 -7.93 8.70
CA GLY A 56 -5.56 -6.64 8.57
C GLY A 56 -5.13 -6.32 7.14
N ALA A 57 -4.71 -5.07 6.90
CA ALA A 57 -4.29 -4.60 5.59
C ALA A 57 -3.01 -3.77 5.65
N ILE A 58 -2.21 -3.88 4.60
CA ILE A 58 -1.05 -3.02 4.35
C ILE A 58 -1.38 -2.12 3.15
N ALA A 59 -1.02 -0.85 3.25
CA ALA A 59 -0.97 0.09 2.12
C ALA A 59 0.42 0.73 2.10
N THR A 60 1.17 0.51 1.02
CA THR A 60 2.50 1.10 0.87
C THR A 60 2.54 2.02 -0.33
N GLN A 61 3.26 3.12 -0.21
CA GLN A 61 3.60 3.92 -1.37
C GLN A 61 4.29 3.04 -2.41
N CYS A 62 3.94 3.23 -3.66
CA CYS A 62 4.51 2.56 -4.82
C CYS A 62 4.58 3.55 -5.97
N GLU A 63 5.38 3.26 -6.99
CA GLU A 63 5.49 4.15 -8.15
C GLU A 63 4.21 4.23 -8.97
N GLN A 64 4.12 5.25 -9.83
CA GLN A 64 3.01 5.36 -10.77
C GLN A 64 3.30 4.59 -12.08
N PRO A 65 2.24 4.03 -12.74
CA PRO A 65 2.39 3.15 -13.91
C PRO A 65 3.11 3.76 -15.11
N PHE A 66 3.15 5.08 -15.18
CA PHE A 66 3.76 5.80 -16.32
C PHE A 66 5.26 6.08 -16.11
N PHE A 67 5.81 5.81 -14.92
CA PHE A 67 7.21 6.08 -14.60
C PHE A 67 8.02 4.83 -14.34
N ASP A 68 7.56 3.93 -13.47
CA ASP A 68 8.29 2.70 -13.16
C ASP A 68 7.36 1.50 -12.98
N THR A 69 7.00 0.88 -14.10
CA THR A 69 6.23 -0.36 -14.09
C THR A 69 7.06 -1.56 -13.62
N ALA A 70 8.38 -1.52 -13.76
CA ALA A 70 9.24 -2.63 -13.37
C ALA A 70 9.25 -2.82 -11.85
N LEU A 71 9.44 -1.75 -11.09
CA LEU A 71 9.37 -1.77 -9.63
C LEU A 71 8.00 -2.22 -9.13
N ILE A 72 6.91 -1.69 -9.73
CA ILE A 72 5.55 -2.07 -9.35
C ILE A 72 5.31 -3.58 -9.56
N ARG A 73 5.78 -4.13 -10.68
CA ARG A 73 5.66 -5.57 -10.98
C ARG A 73 6.47 -6.43 -10.02
N GLU A 74 7.67 -5.99 -9.67
CA GLU A 74 8.52 -6.66 -8.70
C GLU A 74 7.80 -6.73 -7.34
N ILE A 75 7.33 -5.59 -6.83
CA ILE A 75 6.58 -5.51 -5.58
C ILE A 75 5.32 -6.39 -5.64
N TYR A 76 4.56 -6.33 -6.73
CA TYR A 76 3.37 -7.15 -6.90
C TYR A 76 3.71 -8.64 -6.92
N SER A 77 4.86 -9.04 -7.47
CA SER A 77 5.28 -10.43 -7.56
C SER A 77 5.44 -11.09 -6.19
N PHE A 78 6.05 -10.41 -5.24
CA PHE A 78 6.13 -10.94 -3.88
C PHE A 78 4.88 -10.63 -3.03
N ALA A 79 4.14 -9.55 -3.32
CA ALA A 79 2.86 -9.30 -2.64
C ALA A 79 1.86 -10.45 -2.83
N LYS A 80 1.88 -11.12 -4.01
CA LYS A 80 1.07 -12.32 -4.28
C LYS A 80 1.43 -13.52 -3.40
N THR A 81 2.63 -13.58 -2.87
CA THR A 81 3.06 -14.66 -1.97
C THR A 81 2.72 -14.36 -0.52
N LEU A 82 2.50 -13.09 -0.18
CA LEU A 82 2.31 -12.60 1.18
C LEU A 82 0.84 -12.36 1.55
N SER A 83 -0.05 -12.23 0.57
CA SER A 83 -1.47 -12.01 0.82
C SER A 83 -2.35 -12.62 -0.27
N ARG A 84 -3.59 -12.96 0.08
CA ARG A 84 -4.55 -13.57 -0.86
C ARG A 84 -5.14 -12.59 -1.86
N HIS A 85 -5.20 -11.31 -1.53
CA HIS A 85 -5.85 -10.27 -2.35
C HIS A 85 -4.94 -9.05 -2.52
N PRO A 86 -3.71 -9.22 -3.08
CA PRO A 86 -2.87 -8.08 -3.39
C PRO A 86 -3.51 -7.28 -4.53
N ALA A 87 -3.45 -5.96 -4.43
CA ALA A 87 -3.94 -5.08 -5.48
C ALA A 87 -3.11 -3.81 -5.55
N TYR A 88 -2.96 -3.28 -6.74
CA TYR A 88 -2.40 -1.95 -6.94
C TYR A 88 -3.55 -0.95 -7.10
N TYR A 89 -3.40 0.21 -6.50
CA TYR A 89 -4.30 1.35 -6.71
C TYR A 89 -3.51 2.65 -6.78
N TYR A 90 -4.12 3.70 -7.32
CA TYR A 90 -3.50 5.00 -7.31
C TYR A 90 -4.51 6.11 -6.99
N ALA A 91 -4.00 7.22 -6.45
CA ALA A 91 -4.79 8.38 -6.09
C ALA A 91 -4.29 9.63 -6.81
N HIS A 92 -5.20 10.54 -7.14
CA HIS A 92 -4.85 11.83 -7.69
C HIS A 92 -4.28 12.72 -6.58
N ILE A 93 -3.01 13.08 -6.73
CA ILE A 93 -2.31 13.99 -5.84
C ILE A 93 -1.55 14.99 -6.71
N PRO A 94 -2.07 16.22 -6.88
CA PRO A 94 -1.56 17.19 -7.87
C PRO A 94 -0.10 17.61 -7.69
N THR A 95 0.47 17.40 -6.51
CA THR A 95 1.88 17.73 -6.20
C THR A 95 2.88 16.72 -6.77
N TYR A 96 2.42 15.53 -7.13
CA TYR A 96 3.29 14.51 -7.75
C TYR A 96 3.36 14.67 -9.27
N PRO A 97 4.49 14.33 -9.90
CA PRO A 97 4.60 14.28 -11.35
C PRO A 97 3.49 13.42 -11.96
N GLY A 98 2.82 13.92 -13.00
CA GLY A 98 1.68 13.23 -13.61
C GLY A 98 0.38 13.29 -12.79
N GLY A 99 0.34 14.03 -11.66
CA GLY A 99 -0.87 14.29 -10.89
C GLY A 99 -1.38 13.13 -10.04
N GLY A 100 -0.54 12.14 -9.76
CA GLY A 100 -0.96 11.00 -8.95
C GLY A 100 0.20 10.17 -8.42
N ILE A 101 -0.10 9.31 -7.48
CA ILE A 101 0.86 8.34 -6.93
C ILE A 101 0.19 6.99 -6.73
N GLY A 102 0.96 5.93 -6.86
CA GLY A 102 0.50 4.55 -6.68
C GLY A 102 0.72 4.00 -5.30
N PHE A 103 -0.05 2.98 -5.00
CA PHE A 103 0.02 2.25 -3.74
C PHE A 103 -0.15 0.75 -3.97
N MET A 104 0.59 -0.06 -3.22
CA MET A 104 0.36 -1.50 -3.16
C MET A 104 -0.49 -1.82 -1.93
N TYR A 105 -1.60 -2.49 -2.16
CA TYR A 105 -2.49 -3.03 -1.13
C TYR A 105 -2.21 -4.51 -0.94
N LEU A 106 -2.01 -4.94 0.31
CA LEU A 106 -1.89 -6.34 0.68
C LEU A 106 -2.87 -6.65 1.80
N SER A 107 -3.71 -7.66 1.60
CA SER A 107 -4.61 -8.18 2.64
C SER A 107 -5.10 -9.57 2.25
N ASP A 108 -5.56 -10.33 3.24
CA ASP A 108 -6.36 -11.53 3.03
C ASP A 108 -7.85 -11.22 2.83
N VAL A 109 -8.23 -9.94 2.92
CA VAL A 109 -9.58 -9.43 2.66
C VAL A 109 -9.57 -8.62 1.36
N PRO A 110 -10.46 -8.91 0.40
CA PRO A 110 -10.54 -8.13 -0.83
C PRO A 110 -10.82 -6.65 -0.55
N TRP A 111 -10.18 -5.73 -1.27
CA TRP A 111 -10.41 -4.30 -1.12
C TRP A 111 -11.87 -3.89 -1.34
N GLN A 112 -12.61 -4.64 -2.15
CA GLN A 112 -14.05 -4.44 -2.41
C GLN A 112 -14.91 -4.53 -1.13
N GLU A 113 -14.44 -5.23 -0.10
CA GLU A 113 -15.16 -5.26 1.18
C GLU A 113 -15.21 -3.89 1.83
N GLY A 114 -14.22 -3.03 1.57
CA GLY A 114 -14.23 -1.63 2.00
C GLY A 114 -15.38 -0.82 1.38
N LEU A 115 -15.80 -1.14 0.15
CA LEU A 115 -16.93 -0.47 -0.51
C LEU A 115 -18.28 -0.74 0.14
N LYS A 116 -18.39 -1.81 0.91
CA LYS A 116 -19.62 -2.20 1.63
C LYS A 116 -19.79 -1.44 2.95
N ARG A 117 -18.75 -0.75 3.41
CA ARG A 117 -18.79 0.02 4.66
C ARG A 117 -19.35 1.42 4.42
N ASP A 118 -19.88 2.02 5.46
CA ASP A 118 -20.23 3.43 5.44
C ASP A 118 -18.96 4.29 5.50
N TYR A 119 -18.96 5.34 4.71
CA TYR A 119 -17.86 6.31 4.72
C TYR A 119 -18.07 7.33 5.84
N PRO A 120 -17.01 7.75 6.55
CA PRO A 120 -17.10 8.82 7.51
C PRO A 120 -17.72 10.08 6.89
N GLN A 121 -18.55 10.78 7.65
CA GLN A 121 -19.11 12.05 7.19
C GLN A 121 -18.06 13.16 7.17
N GLY A 122 -18.25 14.15 6.31
CA GLY A 122 -17.38 15.32 6.22
C GLY A 122 -16.09 15.10 5.44
N LEU A 123 -15.95 13.98 4.73
CA LEU A 123 -14.81 13.78 3.82
C LEU A 123 -14.93 14.68 2.60
N ASN A 124 -13.84 15.36 2.25
CA ASN A 124 -13.80 16.27 1.08
C ASN A 124 -13.32 15.58 -0.21
N TYR A 125 -12.61 14.46 -0.10
CA TYR A 125 -12.02 13.77 -1.26
C TYR A 125 -12.62 12.37 -1.44
N LEU A 126 -12.63 11.56 -0.41
CA LEU A 126 -12.99 10.14 -0.51
C LEU A 126 -14.52 9.97 -0.48
N ASN A 127 -15.03 9.28 -1.50
CA ASN A 127 -16.38 8.73 -1.57
C ASN A 127 -16.31 7.35 -2.22
N ARG A 128 -17.43 6.68 -2.39
CA ARG A 128 -17.49 5.31 -2.94
C ARG A 128 -16.94 5.24 -4.37
N GLU A 129 -17.29 6.21 -5.18
CA GLU A 129 -16.87 6.28 -6.59
C GLU A 129 -15.38 6.52 -6.72
N VAL A 130 -14.81 7.43 -5.93
CA VAL A 130 -13.36 7.68 -5.89
C VAL A 130 -12.61 6.45 -5.38
N HIS A 131 -13.12 5.79 -4.33
CA HIS A 131 -12.54 4.54 -3.83
C HIS A 131 -12.50 3.46 -4.91
N GLN A 132 -13.62 3.24 -5.60
CA GLN A 132 -13.70 2.25 -6.67
C GLN A 132 -12.79 2.63 -7.86
N ALA A 133 -12.78 3.90 -8.25
CA ALA A 133 -11.96 4.40 -9.35
C ALA A 133 -10.48 4.27 -9.10
N ALA A 134 -10.02 4.36 -7.84
CA ALA A 134 -8.62 4.20 -7.48
C ALA A 134 -8.05 2.83 -7.90
N PHE A 135 -8.88 1.78 -7.97
CA PHE A 135 -8.49 0.44 -8.41
C PHE A 135 -8.76 0.17 -9.90
N ALA A 136 -9.29 1.15 -10.63
CA ALA A 136 -9.51 1.04 -12.07
C ALA A 136 -8.23 1.40 -12.83
N LEU A 137 -7.48 0.39 -13.25
CA LEU A 137 -6.18 0.58 -13.92
C LEU A 137 -6.32 0.74 -15.43
N PRO A 138 -5.47 1.56 -16.08
CA PRO A 138 -5.36 1.58 -17.53
C PRO A 138 -5.08 0.19 -18.10
N GLU A 139 -5.67 -0.14 -19.25
CA GLU A 139 -5.63 -1.51 -19.79
C GLU A 139 -4.20 -2.01 -20.07
N PHE A 140 -3.31 -1.13 -20.52
CA PHE A 140 -1.91 -1.51 -20.74
C PHE A 140 -1.26 -2.00 -19.44
N PHE A 141 -1.49 -1.29 -18.33
CA PHE A 141 -0.90 -1.61 -17.05
C PHE A 141 -1.60 -2.80 -16.38
N ARG A 142 -2.93 -2.91 -16.54
CA ARG A 142 -3.68 -4.06 -16.05
C ARG A 142 -3.16 -5.37 -16.66
N ARG A 143 -2.84 -5.37 -17.97
CA ARG A 143 -2.24 -6.53 -18.65
C ARG A 143 -0.84 -6.85 -18.12
N GLU A 144 -0.04 -5.83 -17.87
CA GLU A 144 1.31 -6.04 -17.34
C GLU A 144 1.32 -6.59 -15.92
N LEU A 145 0.37 -6.16 -15.10
CA LEU A 145 0.36 -6.49 -13.68
C LEU A 145 -0.41 -7.78 -13.38
N TYR A 146 -1.56 -7.98 -14.04
CA TYR A 146 -2.47 -9.09 -13.77
C TYR A 146 -2.52 -10.15 -14.88
N GLY A 147 -1.94 -9.87 -16.02
CA GLY A 147 -1.78 -10.57 -17.27
C GLY A 147 -1.87 -11.66 -17.70
#